data_dc8a8b80a14c832185c45e085a16bb06
#
_entry.id   dc8a8b80a14c832185c45e085a16bb06
#
_cell.length_a   1.000
_cell.length_b   1.000
_cell.length_c   1.000
_cell.angle_alpha   90.00
_cell.angle_beta   90.00
_cell.angle_gamma   90.00
#
_symmetry.space_group_name_H-M   'P 1'
#
loop_
_entity.id
_entity.type
_entity.pdbx_description
1 polymer ?
#
loop_
_entity_poly.entity_id
_entity_poly.type
_entity_poly.pdbx_seq_one_letter_code
_entity_poly.pdbx_strand_id
1 'polypeptide(L)'
;MKKLIFIFYLICFGCTTNSDFIIKKGEVGKINSNTLVKEIDSLFANDSIVKRIGEGDYMFEGEDKYLIFDSSKNHLLTLIPKQQHDLNEKIETVQVFSEKFKTSKGVNIKSSFRDINKKHKISSIQN
;
A
#
# COMPACT_ATOMS: atom_id res chain seq x y z
N MET A 1 -23.44 -36.52 -37.21
CA MET A 1 -22.49 -35.43 -37.44
C MET A 1 -22.13 -34.76 -36.15
N LYS A 2 -20.93 -34.94 -35.77
CA LYS A 2 -20.44 -34.34 -34.55
C LYS A 2 -19.91 -32.97 -34.83
N LYS A 3 -20.62 -31.98 -34.38
CA LYS A 3 -20.05 -30.63 -34.31
C LYS A 3 -19.15 -30.56 -33.10
N LEU A 4 -17.88 -30.52 -33.33
CA LEU A 4 -16.93 -30.11 -32.33
C LEU A 4 -17.19 -28.64 -32.04
N ILE A 5 -17.89 -28.41 -30.97
CA ILE A 5 -17.94 -27.07 -30.42
C ILE A 5 -16.63 -26.87 -29.70
N PHE A 6 -15.68 -26.28 -30.40
CA PHE A 6 -14.53 -25.70 -29.76
C PHE A 6 -15.02 -24.46 -29.01
N ILE A 7 -15.34 -24.65 -27.75
CA ILE A 7 -15.38 -23.52 -26.87
C ILE A 7 -13.94 -23.08 -26.74
N PHE A 8 -13.59 -22.15 -27.58
CA PHE A 8 -12.36 -21.40 -27.39
C PHE A 8 -12.55 -20.57 -26.14
N TYR A 9 -12.14 -21.13 -25.03
CA TYR A 9 -11.93 -20.32 -23.85
C TYR A 9 -10.80 -19.37 -24.18
N LEU A 10 -11.18 -18.21 -24.66
CA LEU A 10 -10.29 -17.08 -24.68
C LEU A 10 -10.06 -16.70 -23.22
N ILE A 11 -9.10 -17.36 -22.60
CA ILE A 11 -8.56 -16.87 -21.34
C ILE A 11 -7.84 -15.59 -21.71
N CYS A 12 -8.57 -14.49 -21.64
CA CYS A 12 -7.93 -13.20 -21.58
C CYS A 12 -7.13 -13.19 -20.30
N PHE A 13 -5.87 -13.58 -20.38
CA PHE A 13 -4.88 -13.12 -19.45
C PHE A 13 -4.75 -11.61 -19.66
N GLY A 14 -5.72 -10.89 -19.10
CA GLY A 14 -5.51 -9.48 -18.90
C GLY A 14 -4.23 -9.38 -18.09
N CYS A 15 -3.24 -8.66 -18.59
CA CYS A 15 -2.16 -8.16 -17.75
C CYS A 15 -2.81 -7.42 -16.60
N THR A 16 -2.99 -8.08 -15.48
CA THR A 16 -3.25 -7.42 -14.23
C THR A 16 -1.96 -6.69 -13.89
N THR A 17 -1.88 -5.44 -14.29
CA THR A 17 -0.98 -4.52 -13.62
C THR A 17 -1.37 -4.63 -12.15
N ASN A 18 -0.44 -5.11 -11.32
CA ASN A 18 -0.66 -5.23 -9.90
C ASN A 18 -0.81 -3.81 -9.32
N SER A 19 -1.99 -3.23 -9.46
CA SER A 19 -2.34 -1.94 -8.88
C SER A 19 -2.14 -1.91 -7.37
N ASP A 20 -2.08 -3.09 -6.74
CA ASP A 20 -1.84 -3.27 -5.31
C ASP A 20 -0.48 -2.75 -4.84
N PHE A 21 0.46 -2.51 -5.76
CA PHE A 21 1.82 -2.04 -5.45
C PHE A 21 2.19 -0.74 -6.18
N ILE A 22 1.22 -0.02 -6.72
CA ILE A 22 1.46 1.25 -7.39
C ILE A 22 1.31 2.42 -6.41
N ILE A 23 2.27 3.32 -6.45
CA ILE A 23 2.24 4.59 -5.70
C ILE A 23 1.82 5.70 -6.66
N LYS A 24 0.73 6.36 -6.31
CA LYS A 24 0.20 7.55 -7.02
C LYS A 24 -0.06 8.66 -6.04
N LYS A 25 -0.30 9.86 -6.54
CA LYS A 25 -0.75 10.96 -5.68
C LYS A 25 -2.05 10.58 -4.96
N GLY A 26 -2.01 10.56 -3.64
CA GLY A 26 -3.16 10.21 -2.81
C GLY A 26 -3.48 8.71 -2.72
N GLU A 27 -2.64 7.85 -3.31
CA GLU A 27 -2.84 6.40 -3.27
C GLU A 27 -1.52 5.65 -3.10
N VAL A 28 -1.52 4.65 -2.21
CA VAL A 28 -0.43 3.70 -2.06
C VAL A 28 -1.02 2.30 -2.10
N GLY A 29 -0.88 1.61 -3.22
CA GLY A 29 -1.47 0.29 -3.44
C GLY A 29 -2.99 0.33 -3.25
N LYS A 30 -3.48 -0.41 -2.27
CA LYS A 30 -4.92 -0.50 -1.93
C LYS A 30 -5.43 0.66 -1.08
N ILE A 31 -4.54 1.50 -0.56
CA ILE A 31 -4.87 2.59 0.35
C ILE A 31 -4.99 3.89 -0.43
N ASN A 32 -6.05 4.64 -0.18
CA ASN A 32 -6.26 5.98 -0.72
C ASN A 32 -6.61 6.98 0.40
N SER A 33 -6.77 8.23 0.04
CA SER A 33 -7.07 9.31 0.99
C SER A 33 -8.41 9.17 1.74
N ASN A 34 -9.29 8.29 1.28
CA ASN A 34 -10.60 8.03 1.87
C ASN A 34 -10.69 6.69 2.60
N THR A 35 -9.60 5.91 2.61
CA THR A 35 -9.57 4.61 3.27
C THR A 35 -9.71 4.79 4.78
N LEU A 36 -10.65 4.06 5.39
CA LEU A 36 -10.92 4.08 6.81
C LEU A 36 -10.18 2.94 7.53
N VAL A 37 -9.89 3.15 8.80
CA VAL A 37 -9.24 2.14 9.65
C VAL A 37 -9.99 0.81 9.62
N LYS A 38 -11.33 0.82 9.70
CA LYS A 38 -12.17 -0.37 9.66
C LYS A 38 -12.06 -1.19 8.37
N GLU A 39 -11.56 -0.61 7.29
CA GLU A 39 -11.39 -1.27 5.99
C GLU A 39 -10.08 -2.04 5.88
N ILE A 40 -9.13 -1.82 6.79
CA ILE A 40 -7.79 -2.43 6.73
C ILE A 40 -7.86 -3.95 6.71
N ASP A 41 -8.65 -4.55 7.59
CA ASP A 41 -8.76 -6.01 7.69
C ASP A 41 -9.27 -6.65 6.39
N SER A 42 -10.20 -6.03 5.70
CA SER A 42 -10.73 -6.53 4.43
C SER A 42 -9.80 -6.28 3.26
N LEU A 43 -9.14 -5.13 3.22
CA LEU A 43 -8.19 -4.78 2.15
C LEU A 43 -6.94 -5.68 2.17
N PHE A 44 -6.50 -6.07 3.35
CA PHE A 44 -5.30 -6.91 3.55
C PHE A 44 -5.65 -8.29 4.11
N ALA A 45 -6.77 -8.85 3.67
CA ALA A 45 -7.26 -10.16 4.15
C ALA A 45 -6.28 -11.32 3.93
N ASN A 46 -5.42 -11.22 2.92
CA ASN A 46 -4.40 -12.22 2.60
C ASN A 46 -3.04 -11.94 3.25
N ASP A 47 -2.93 -10.85 3.98
CA ASP A 47 -1.71 -10.41 4.65
C ASP A 47 -1.85 -10.50 6.16
N SER A 48 -0.74 -10.42 6.88
CA SER A 48 -0.74 -10.35 8.33
C SER A 48 -0.76 -8.90 8.79
N ILE A 49 -1.64 -8.60 9.74
CA ILE A 49 -1.78 -7.26 10.30
C ILE A 49 -1.42 -7.31 11.78
N VAL A 50 -0.40 -6.53 12.16
CA VAL A 50 -0.04 -6.32 13.57
C VAL A 50 -0.57 -4.95 14.00
N LYS A 51 -1.47 -4.96 14.95
CA LYS A 51 -2.10 -3.74 15.50
C LYS A 51 -1.33 -3.30 16.74
N ARG A 52 -0.75 -2.13 16.68
CA ARG A 52 -0.16 -1.45 17.83
C ARG A 52 -1.04 -0.26 18.16
N ILE A 53 -1.86 -0.45 19.17
CA ILE A 53 -2.79 0.59 19.62
C ILE A 53 -2.09 1.41 20.68
N GLY A 54 -2.03 2.72 20.47
CA GLY A 54 -1.39 3.64 21.40
C GLY A 54 -2.08 3.62 22.77
N GLU A 55 -1.31 3.46 23.83
CA GLU A 55 -1.82 3.54 25.20
C GLU A 55 -1.83 5.01 25.65
N GLY A 56 -3.01 5.46 26.04
CA GLY A 56 -3.41 6.86 26.11
C GLY A 56 -2.78 7.79 27.14
N ASP A 57 -1.71 7.41 27.87
CA ASP A 57 -1.17 8.27 28.92
C ASP A 57 0.19 8.93 28.60
N TYR A 58 0.79 8.60 27.51
CA TYR A 58 2.06 9.21 27.09
C TYR A 58 1.88 10.02 25.80
N MET A 59 1.98 11.32 25.92
CA MET A 59 1.76 12.29 24.84
C MET A 59 2.61 12.10 23.57
N PHE A 60 3.58 11.19 23.59
CA PHE A 60 4.50 10.97 22.49
C PHE A 60 4.50 9.56 21.89
N GLU A 61 3.79 8.61 22.49
CA GLU A 61 3.70 7.22 22.02
C GLU A 61 2.27 6.82 21.65
N GLY A 62 1.42 7.79 21.46
CA GLY A 62 -0.02 7.60 21.38
C GLY A 62 -0.58 7.36 19.98
N GLU A 63 0.22 7.08 18.98
CA GLU A 63 -0.30 6.81 17.64
C GLU A 63 -0.67 5.34 17.48
N ASP A 64 -1.89 5.08 17.00
CA ASP A 64 -2.24 3.75 16.52
C ASP A 64 -1.46 3.44 15.26
N LYS A 65 -0.89 2.23 15.18
CA LYS A 65 -0.14 1.77 14.02
C LYS A 65 -0.62 0.41 13.57
N TYR A 66 -0.84 0.26 12.29
CA TYR A 66 -1.21 -1.00 11.66
C TYR A 66 -0.08 -1.43 10.74
N LEU A 67 0.65 -2.48 11.15
CA LEU A 67 1.78 -2.99 10.42
C LEU A 67 1.32 -4.14 9.52
N ILE A 68 1.56 -4.03 8.23
CA ILE A 68 1.14 -4.99 7.21
C ILE A 68 2.36 -5.81 6.77
N PHE A 69 2.24 -7.13 6.87
CA PHE A 69 3.26 -8.09 6.46
C PHE A 69 2.70 -9.06 5.42
N ASP A 70 3.50 -9.42 4.44
CA ASP A 70 3.10 -10.44 3.47
C ASP A 70 3.18 -11.87 4.06
N SER A 71 2.81 -12.87 3.26
CA SER A 71 2.86 -14.28 3.67
C SER A 71 4.27 -14.77 4.01
N SER A 72 5.30 -14.12 3.48
CA SER A 72 6.72 -14.40 3.77
C SER A 72 7.25 -13.59 4.96
N LYS A 73 6.37 -12.89 5.69
CA LYS A 73 6.69 -12.02 6.85
C LYS A 73 7.54 -10.80 6.50
N ASN A 74 7.53 -10.36 5.26
CA ASN A 74 8.16 -9.10 4.87
C ASN A 74 7.25 -7.94 5.24
N HIS A 75 7.81 -6.93 5.89
CA HIS A 75 7.08 -5.73 6.23
C HIS A 75 6.79 -4.92 4.96
N LEU A 76 5.52 -4.74 4.65
CA LEU A 76 5.07 -4.00 3.47
C LEU A 76 4.83 -2.54 3.77
N LEU A 77 3.92 -2.28 4.69
CA LEU A 77 3.43 -0.94 5.03
C LEU A 77 3.24 -0.78 6.53
N THR A 78 3.32 0.44 7.00
CA THR A 78 2.75 0.86 8.27
C THR A 78 1.74 1.96 8.02
N LEU A 79 0.51 1.76 8.50
CA LEU A 79 -0.60 2.68 8.34
C LEU A 79 -0.87 3.39 9.66
N ILE A 80 -0.93 4.71 9.62
CA ILE A 80 -1.15 5.55 10.79
C ILE A 80 -2.41 6.38 10.55
N PRO A 81 -3.48 6.19 11.35
CA PRO A 81 -4.69 6.99 11.21
C PRO A 81 -4.49 8.40 11.76
N LYS A 82 -5.36 9.30 11.36
CA LYS A 82 -5.35 10.69 11.81
C LYS A 82 -5.62 10.83 13.30
N GLN A 83 -6.52 10.01 13.83
CA GLN A 83 -6.84 9.96 15.26
C GLN A 83 -6.77 8.54 15.78
N GLN A 84 -6.34 8.40 17.03
CA GLN A 84 -6.29 7.12 17.73
C GLN A 84 -7.68 6.61 18.08
N HIS A 85 -7.80 5.30 18.20
CA HIS A 85 -8.99 4.61 18.74
C HIS A 85 -10.28 4.88 17.96
N ASP A 86 -10.21 5.36 16.74
CA ASP A 86 -11.37 5.61 15.90
C ASP A 86 -11.32 4.76 14.62
N LEU A 87 -12.17 3.74 14.55
CA LEU A 87 -12.27 2.86 13.39
C LEU A 87 -12.86 3.55 12.15
N ASN A 88 -13.55 4.66 12.33
CA ASN A 88 -14.13 5.46 11.26
C ASN A 88 -13.19 6.56 10.78
N GLU A 89 -11.99 6.66 11.36
CA GLU A 89 -11.00 7.64 10.97
C GLU A 89 -10.28 7.22 9.68
N LYS A 90 -9.84 8.20 8.92
CA LYS A 90 -9.06 8.00 7.70
C LYS A 90 -7.59 7.71 8.04
N ILE A 91 -6.95 6.95 7.16
CA ILE A 91 -5.50 6.77 7.20
C ILE A 91 -4.85 8.07 6.76
N GLU A 92 -4.01 8.64 7.61
CA GLU A 92 -3.31 9.90 7.33
C GLU A 92 -1.91 9.66 6.76
N THR A 93 -1.20 8.70 7.33
CA THR A 93 0.18 8.42 6.95
C THR A 93 0.34 6.97 6.53
N VAL A 94 1.01 6.77 5.41
CA VAL A 94 1.42 5.46 4.92
C VAL A 94 2.94 5.44 4.82
N GLN A 95 3.58 4.59 5.60
CA GLN A 95 5.01 4.34 5.50
C GLN A 95 5.26 3.09 4.68
N VAL A 96 6.10 3.20 3.67
CA VAL A 96 6.42 2.09 2.74
C VAL A 96 7.74 1.45 3.15
N PHE A 97 7.74 0.13 3.34
CA PHE A 97 8.93 -0.65 3.74
C PHE A 97 9.36 -1.68 2.69
N SER A 98 8.60 -1.84 1.63
CA SER A 98 8.89 -2.82 0.58
C SER A 98 9.20 -2.14 -0.75
N GLU A 99 10.24 -2.62 -1.42
CA GLU A 99 10.60 -2.19 -2.77
C GLU A 99 9.59 -2.59 -3.85
N LYS A 100 8.62 -3.45 -3.51
CA LYS A 100 7.52 -3.81 -4.41
C LYS A 100 6.64 -2.62 -4.77
N PHE A 101 6.52 -1.66 -3.86
CA PHE A 101 5.76 -0.43 -4.09
C PHE A 101 6.58 0.53 -4.96
N LYS A 102 6.05 0.88 -6.11
CA LYS A 102 6.71 1.72 -7.11
C LYS A 102 5.76 2.78 -7.64
N THR A 103 6.30 3.92 -7.99
CA THR A 103 5.59 4.89 -8.83
C THR A 103 5.45 4.36 -10.25
N SER A 104 4.60 5.00 -11.08
CA SER A 104 4.47 4.64 -12.50
C SER A 104 5.79 4.74 -13.27
N LYS A 105 6.73 5.53 -12.77
CA LYS A 105 8.08 5.69 -13.34
C LYS A 105 9.12 4.73 -12.74
N GLY A 106 8.68 3.79 -11.89
CA GLY A 106 9.54 2.76 -11.29
C GLY A 106 10.39 3.22 -10.11
N VAL A 107 10.07 4.35 -9.48
CA VAL A 107 10.74 4.83 -8.26
C VAL A 107 10.23 4.05 -7.05
N ASN A 108 11.13 3.50 -6.24
CA ASN A 108 10.84 2.77 -5.00
C ASN A 108 11.78 3.19 -3.87
N ILE A 109 11.65 2.55 -2.69
CA ILE A 109 12.46 2.88 -1.51
C ILE A 109 13.97 2.64 -1.69
N LYS A 110 14.37 1.84 -2.69
CA LYS A 110 15.78 1.59 -3.02
C LYS A 110 16.30 2.49 -4.14
N SER A 111 15.47 3.34 -4.72
CA SER A 111 15.89 4.26 -5.76
C SER A 111 16.89 5.27 -5.22
N SER A 112 18.00 5.46 -5.92
CA SER A 112 18.97 6.49 -5.59
C SER A 112 18.47 7.88 -6.00
N PHE A 113 19.08 8.93 -5.44
CA PHE A 113 18.81 10.31 -5.86
C PHE A 113 18.97 10.48 -7.38
N ARG A 114 19.99 9.86 -7.95
CA ARG A 114 20.24 9.91 -9.40
C ARG A 114 19.09 9.28 -10.20
N ASP A 115 18.56 8.13 -9.73
CA ASP A 115 17.42 7.46 -10.38
C ASP A 115 16.18 8.33 -10.34
N ILE A 116 15.91 8.94 -9.19
CA ILE A 116 14.78 9.84 -9.01
C ILE A 116 14.91 11.08 -9.90
N ASN A 117 16.10 11.68 -9.92
CA ASN A 117 16.36 12.88 -10.72
C ASN A 117 16.26 12.64 -12.23
N LYS A 118 16.55 11.43 -12.70
CA LYS A 118 16.34 11.04 -14.11
C LYS A 118 14.87 10.93 -14.49
N LYS A 119 14.03 10.51 -13.57
CA LYS A 119 12.61 10.19 -13.81
C LYS A 119 11.66 11.32 -13.39
N HIS A 120 12.08 12.14 -12.45
CA HIS A 120 11.34 13.26 -11.92
C HIS A 120 12.26 14.47 -11.77
N LYS A 121 11.74 15.64 -12.10
CA LYS A 121 12.45 16.88 -11.85
C LYS A 121 12.40 17.19 -10.35
N ILE A 122 13.55 17.20 -9.69
CA ILE A 122 13.65 17.56 -8.30
C ILE A 122 13.86 19.07 -8.21
N SER A 123 12.93 19.79 -7.58
CA SER A 123 13.00 21.23 -7.40
C SER A 123 13.68 21.65 -6.10
N SER A 124 13.52 20.86 -5.04
CA SER A 124 14.15 21.12 -3.75
C SER A 124 14.24 19.85 -2.91
N ILE A 125 15.19 19.84 -1.99
CA ILE A 125 15.33 18.81 -0.97
C ILE A 125 15.23 19.50 0.37
N GLN A 126 14.32 18.99 1.23
CA GLN A 126 14.18 19.44 2.61
C GLN A 126 14.61 18.32 3.56
N ASN A 127 15.43 18.65 4.52
CA ASN A 127 15.85 17.76 5.61
C ASN A 127 14.92 17.90 6.80
#